data_4a0683d38c1bbedf844670914d6dcf6c
#
_entry.id   4a0683d38c1bbedf844670914d6dcf6c
#
_cell.length_a   1.000
_cell.length_b   1.000
_cell.length_c   1.000
_cell.angle_alpha   90.00
_cell.angle_beta   90.00
_cell.angle_gamma   90.00
#
_symmetry.space_group_name_H-M   'P 1'
#
loop_
_entity.id
_entity.type
_entity.pdbx_description
1 polymer ?
#
loop_
_entity_poly.entity_id
_entity_poly.type
_entity_poly.pdbx_seq_one_letter_code
_entity_poly.pdbx_strand_id
1 'polypeptide(L)'
;MTPPAPPSVDVLALGNAIVDVLSHVDDAVIDGLPVNKGGMTLIGAVEAQGLYGTLGPGVECSGGSAANTVVGAAMLGVRTAFVGRVRDDQLGQVFTHDIRAAGVRFDTAPATDGPETAVCMVMVTPDAHRTMCTHLGASIELGPDDVDEALVRDSAVLYLEGYLWDPPGAREAMRRAIRIAKDEGRAVALSLSDPFAVDRHRADFLDLVDNDVDILFANEHELTSLYGTDDLDRAFNEVMPLVKVAACTRGEHGAVIVGDGETHVIPAEPAGQVVDTTGAGDLFAAGFLAGWTQGRNLHDCGRMGAVAAAEVISHLGARPEAGLRALVTAKVPA
;
A
#
# COMPACT_ATOMS: atom_id res chain seq x y z
N MET A 1 -23.60 -21.38 22.18
CA MET A 1 -22.91 -21.30 20.89
C MET A 1 -21.44 -21.03 21.19
N THR A 2 -20.54 -21.85 20.69
CA THR A 2 -19.09 -21.59 20.80
C THR A 2 -18.81 -20.31 20.00
N PRO A 3 -18.07 -19.33 20.54
CA PRO A 3 -17.67 -18.18 19.75
C PRO A 3 -16.93 -18.64 18.49
N PRO A 4 -17.08 -17.96 17.36
CA PRO A 4 -16.35 -18.32 16.13
C PRO A 4 -14.83 -18.31 16.42
N ALA A 5 -14.10 -19.20 15.79
CA ALA A 5 -12.65 -19.23 15.92
C ALA A 5 -12.06 -17.88 15.48
N PRO A 6 -11.00 -17.40 16.12
CA PRO A 6 -10.33 -16.17 15.66
C PRO A 6 -9.82 -16.36 14.22
N PRO A 7 -9.82 -15.30 13.41
CA PRO A 7 -9.31 -15.34 12.04
C PRO A 7 -7.87 -15.87 11.98
N SER A 8 -7.55 -16.66 10.93
CA SER A 8 -6.17 -17.16 10.74
C SER A 8 -5.28 -16.12 10.06
N VAL A 9 -5.87 -15.10 9.42
CA VAL A 9 -5.20 -13.96 8.81
C VAL A 9 -5.57 -12.70 9.58
N ASP A 10 -4.58 -11.90 9.97
CA ASP A 10 -4.82 -10.62 10.66
C ASP A 10 -5.12 -9.50 9.66
N VAL A 11 -4.38 -9.44 8.54
CA VAL A 11 -4.58 -8.46 7.48
C VAL A 11 -4.52 -9.14 6.11
N LEU A 12 -5.62 -9.07 5.37
CA LEU A 12 -5.70 -9.41 3.95
C LEU A 12 -5.69 -8.12 3.12
N ALA A 13 -4.79 -8.00 2.16
CA ALA A 13 -4.79 -6.87 1.24
C ALA A 13 -5.17 -7.27 -0.17
N LEU A 14 -5.91 -6.37 -0.86
CA LEU A 14 -6.12 -6.39 -2.30
C LEU A 14 -5.34 -5.21 -2.90
N GLY A 15 -4.50 -5.49 -3.92
CA GLY A 15 -3.66 -4.46 -4.51
C GLY A 15 -3.05 -4.85 -5.86
N ASN A 16 -2.40 -3.89 -6.49
CA ASN A 16 -1.62 -4.12 -7.69
C ASN A 16 -0.39 -4.99 -7.36
N ALA A 17 -0.25 -6.12 -8.05
CA ALA A 17 0.94 -6.97 -7.97
C ALA A 17 1.95 -6.49 -9.01
N ILE A 18 2.96 -5.75 -8.59
CA ILE A 18 3.96 -5.10 -9.44
C ILE A 18 5.34 -5.61 -9.06
N VAL A 19 6.20 -5.93 -10.02
CA VAL A 19 7.62 -6.17 -9.75
C VAL A 19 8.37 -4.85 -9.88
N ASP A 20 9.00 -4.41 -8.80
CA ASP A 20 9.92 -3.28 -8.83
C ASP A 20 11.29 -3.74 -9.27
N VAL A 21 11.85 -3.07 -10.30
CA VAL A 21 13.19 -3.30 -10.82
C VAL A 21 14.03 -2.06 -10.53
N LEU A 22 14.82 -2.13 -9.46
CA LEU A 22 15.67 -1.02 -9.03
C LEU A 22 17.02 -1.10 -9.75
N SER A 23 17.38 -0.06 -10.49
CA SER A 23 18.67 0.01 -11.22
C SER A 23 19.30 1.40 -11.07
N HIS A 24 20.61 1.42 -10.85
CA HIS A 24 21.38 2.67 -10.91
C HIS A 24 21.67 3.02 -12.36
N VAL A 25 21.40 4.27 -12.72
CA VAL A 25 21.58 4.78 -14.09
C VAL A 25 22.27 6.14 -14.07
N ASP A 26 22.95 6.50 -15.16
CA ASP A 26 23.43 7.86 -15.36
C ASP A 26 22.29 8.79 -15.78
N ASP A 27 22.43 10.11 -15.49
CA ASP A 27 21.46 11.13 -15.88
C ASP A 27 21.11 11.09 -17.38
N ALA A 28 22.09 10.80 -18.22
CA ALA A 28 21.91 10.70 -19.66
C ALA A 28 20.87 9.63 -20.10
N VAL A 29 20.64 8.61 -19.27
CA VAL A 29 19.57 7.61 -19.52
C VAL A 29 18.21 8.27 -19.35
N ILE A 30 18.02 9.02 -18.28
CA ILE A 30 16.76 9.74 -18.00
C ILE A 30 16.50 10.83 -19.04
N ASP A 31 17.55 11.60 -19.42
CA ASP A 31 17.45 12.65 -20.43
C ASP A 31 17.06 12.11 -21.82
N GLY A 32 17.33 10.84 -22.08
CA GLY A 32 16.94 10.14 -23.31
C GLY A 32 15.51 9.64 -23.33
N LEU A 33 14.78 9.72 -22.22
CA LEU A 33 13.41 9.24 -22.10
C LEU A 33 12.38 10.39 -22.06
N PRO A 34 11.17 10.21 -22.55
CA PRO A 34 10.11 11.21 -22.51
C PRO A 34 9.42 11.25 -21.13
N VAL A 35 10.21 11.36 -20.05
CA VAL A 35 9.74 11.31 -18.66
C VAL A 35 10.31 12.46 -17.84
N ASN A 36 9.64 12.82 -16.77
CA ASN A 36 10.15 13.82 -15.83
C ASN A 36 11.05 13.15 -14.80
N LYS A 37 12.31 13.59 -14.70
CA LYS A 37 13.22 13.12 -13.65
C LYS A 37 12.60 13.29 -12.26
N GLY A 38 12.67 12.25 -11.47
CA GLY A 38 12.10 12.24 -10.12
C GLY A 38 10.59 11.98 -10.05
N GLY A 39 9.94 11.74 -11.20
CA GLY A 39 8.52 11.47 -11.30
C GLY A 39 8.18 10.01 -11.62
N MET A 40 6.88 9.69 -11.59
CA MET A 40 6.32 8.42 -12.08
C MET A 40 5.59 8.66 -13.39
N THR A 41 5.82 7.78 -14.35
CA THR A 41 5.15 7.79 -15.66
C THR A 41 4.61 6.41 -15.96
N LEU A 42 3.33 6.32 -16.34
CA LEU A 42 2.75 5.08 -16.88
C LEU A 42 3.21 4.90 -18.32
N ILE A 43 3.68 3.70 -18.64
CA ILE A 43 4.17 3.34 -19.98
C ILE A 43 3.48 2.09 -20.51
N GLY A 44 3.52 1.92 -21.84
CA GLY A 44 2.98 0.73 -22.53
C GLY A 44 3.89 -0.49 -22.42
N ALA A 45 3.36 -1.67 -22.77
CA ALA A 45 4.10 -2.93 -22.72
C ALA A 45 5.39 -2.93 -23.56
N VAL A 46 5.33 -2.38 -24.80
CA VAL A 46 6.48 -2.33 -25.72
C VAL A 46 7.58 -1.43 -25.15
N GLU A 47 7.20 -0.29 -24.56
CA GLU A 47 8.13 0.64 -23.93
C GLU A 47 8.76 0.00 -22.67
N ALA A 48 7.97 -0.70 -21.88
CA ALA A 48 8.45 -1.41 -20.70
C ALA A 48 9.47 -2.49 -21.04
N GLN A 49 9.19 -3.34 -22.04
CA GLN A 49 10.14 -4.36 -22.52
C GLN A 49 11.42 -3.74 -23.08
N GLY A 50 11.30 -2.66 -23.86
CA GLY A 50 12.45 -1.94 -24.40
C GLY A 50 13.33 -1.38 -23.31
N LEU A 51 12.72 -0.70 -22.32
CA LEU A 51 13.43 -0.09 -21.19
C LEU A 51 14.10 -1.17 -20.33
N TYR A 52 13.37 -2.21 -19.93
CA TYR A 52 13.90 -3.33 -19.15
C TYR A 52 15.14 -3.95 -19.81
N GLY A 53 15.12 -4.15 -21.15
CA GLY A 53 16.24 -4.70 -21.90
C GLY A 53 17.48 -3.79 -21.97
N THR A 54 17.35 -2.50 -21.66
CA THR A 54 18.44 -1.51 -21.69
C THR A 54 19.02 -1.19 -20.31
N LEU A 55 18.30 -1.52 -19.25
CA LEU A 55 18.78 -1.32 -17.88
C LEU A 55 19.94 -2.26 -17.57
N GLY A 56 20.90 -1.75 -16.81
CA GLY A 56 22.00 -2.56 -16.26
C GLY A 56 21.50 -3.53 -15.16
N PRO A 57 22.43 -4.17 -14.44
CA PRO A 57 22.08 -5.03 -13.33
C PRO A 57 21.20 -4.30 -12.32
N GLY A 58 20.09 -4.92 -11.93
CA GLY A 58 19.12 -4.36 -10.98
C GLY A 58 18.68 -5.39 -9.93
N VAL A 59 17.96 -4.91 -8.94
CA VAL A 59 17.30 -5.74 -7.92
C VAL A 59 15.82 -5.82 -8.26
N GLU A 60 15.32 -7.03 -8.37
CA GLU A 60 13.90 -7.31 -8.60
C GLU A 60 13.26 -7.74 -7.28
N CYS A 61 12.17 -7.10 -6.92
CA CYS A 61 11.40 -7.45 -5.72
C CYS A 61 9.90 -7.28 -5.97
N SER A 62 9.08 -7.97 -5.17
CA SER A 62 7.64 -7.72 -5.18
C SER A 62 7.37 -6.31 -4.67
N GLY A 63 6.52 -5.57 -5.37
CA GLY A 63 6.17 -4.17 -5.11
C GLY A 63 4.67 -3.94 -5.26
N GLY A 64 4.27 -2.68 -5.27
CA GLY A 64 2.89 -2.23 -5.19
C GLY A 64 2.50 -1.83 -3.77
N SER A 65 1.69 -0.77 -3.63
CA SER A 65 1.37 -0.13 -2.35
C SER A 65 0.85 -1.12 -1.30
N ALA A 66 -0.23 -1.84 -1.61
CA ALA A 66 -0.79 -2.81 -0.66
C ALA A 66 0.14 -4.00 -0.39
N ALA A 67 0.95 -4.43 -1.37
CA ALA A 67 1.95 -5.47 -1.16
C ALA A 67 3.06 -4.99 -0.21
N ASN A 68 3.53 -3.75 -0.34
CA ASN A 68 4.47 -3.13 0.60
C ASN A 68 3.90 -3.10 2.03
N THR A 69 2.63 -2.70 2.15
CA THR A 69 1.93 -2.64 3.45
C THR A 69 1.88 -4.02 4.12
N VAL A 70 1.46 -5.07 3.42
CA VAL A 70 1.36 -6.40 4.06
C VAL A 70 2.71 -7.04 4.32
N VAL A 71 3.73 -6.75 3.51
CA VAL A 71 5.10 -7.19 3.82
C VAL A 71 5.63 -6.49 5.06
N GLY A 72 5.48 -5.17 5.17
CA GLY A 72 5.85 -4.43 6.38
C GLY A 72 5.14 -4.97 7.64
N ALA A 73 3.83 -5.25 7.53
CA ALA A 73 3.06 -5.84 8.62
C ALA A 73 3.53 -7.27 8.98
N ALA A 74 3.87 -8.10 7.98
CA ALA A 74 4.44 -9.44 8.21
C ALA A 74 5.76 -9.37 8.96
N MET A 75 6.65 -8.43 8.61
CA MET A 75 7.91 -8.19 9.33
C MET A 75 7.69 -7.76 10.78
N LEU A 76 6.54 -7.17 11.11
CA LEU A 76 6.12 -6.83 12.48
C LEU A 76 5.45 -8.02 13.21
N GLY A 77 5.33 -9.18 12.54
CA GLY A 77 4.79 -10.40 13.11
C GLY A 77 3.28 -10.57 12.96
N VAL A 78 2.65 -9.81 12.06
CA VAL A 78 1.25 -9.94 11.66
C VAL A 78 1.11 -11.07 10.64
N ARG A 79 0.05 -11.86 10.76
CA ARG A 79 -0.29 -12.89 9.77
C ARG A 79 -0.98 -12.21 8.60
N THR A 80 -0.30 -12.13 7.47
CA THR A 80 -0.76 -11.37 6.31
C THR A 80 -1.06 -12.25 5.11
N ALA A 81 -2.00 -11.79 4.27
CA ALA A 81 -2.28 -12.37 2.97
C ALA A 81 -2.44 -11.24 1.93
N PHE A 82 -2.22 -11.58 0.67
CA PHE A 82 -2.34 -10.66 -0.45
C PHE A 82 -3.13 -11.30 -1.59
N VAL A 83 -4.00 -10.53 -2.21
CA VAL A 83 -4.70 -10.84 -3.46
C VAL A 83 -4.30 -9.79 -4.49
N GLY A 84 -3.72 -10.23 -5.57
CA GLY A 84 -3.30 -9.42 -6.70
C GLY A 84 -3.06 -10.34 -7.90
N ARG A 85 -3.05 -9.78 -9.12
CA ARG A 85 -2.95 -10.56 -10.34
C ARG A 85 -1.58 -10.43 -10.98
N VAL A 86 -0.92 -11.56 -11.20
CA VAL A 86 0.31 -11.71 -11.98
C VAL A 86 0.04 -12.63 -13.16
N ARG A 87 0.89 -12.60 -14.18
CA ARG A 87 0.92 -13.56 -15.30
C ARG A 87 1.80 -14.75 -14.93
N ASP A 88 1.57 -15.89 -15.54
CA ASP A 88 2.50 -17.04 -15.54
C ASP A 88 3.69 -16.74 -16.47
N ASP A 89 4.54 -15.83 -16.03
CA ASP A 89 5.76 -15.38 -16.68
C ASP A 89 6.91 -15.23 -15.67
N GLN A 90 8.09 -14.83 -16.15
CA GLN A 90 9.28 -14.70 -15.29
C GLN A 90 9.05 -13.71 -14.13
N LEU A 91 8.49 -12.53 -14.40
CA LEU A 91 8.24 -11.53 -13.37
C LEU A 91 7.14 -11.95 -12.40
N GLY A 92 6.12 -12.69 -12.87
CA GLY A 92 5.10 -13.30 -12.01
C GLY A 92 5.67 -14.33 -11.05
N GLN A 93 6.68 -15.10 -11.48
CA GLN A 93 7.41 -16.03 -10.62
C GLN A 93 8.28 -15.28 -9.60
N VAL A 94 8.95 -14.19 -10.01
CA VAL A 94 9.71 -13.30 -9.10
C VAL A 94 8.80 -12.73 -8.03
N PHE A 95 7.67 -12.13 -8.42
CA PHE A 95 6.70 -11.57 -7.47
C PHE A 95 6.22 -12.62 -6.47
N THR A 96 5.77 -13.77 -6.99
CA THR A 96 5.22 -14.86 -6.16
C THR A 96 6.25 -15.40 -5.18
N HIS A 97 7.49 -15.60 -5.63
CA HIS A 97 8.57 -16.08 -4.77
C HIS A 97 8.89 -15.07 -3.67
N ASP A 98 9.10 -13.82 -4.04
CA ASP A 98 9.57 -12.77 -3.14
C ASP A 98 8.52 -12.42 -2.07
N ILE A 99 7.26 -12.21 -2.45
CA ILE A 99 6.21 -11.89 -1.48
C ILE A 99 5.97 -13.02 -0.47
N ARG A 100 6.07 -14.28 -0.92
CA ARG A 100 5.99 -15.45 -0.04
C ARG A 100 7.22 -15.58 0.88
N ALA A 101 8.41 -15.31 0.36
CA ALA A 101 9.64 -15.28 1.14
C ALA A 101 9.61 -14.21 2.24
N ALA A 102 8.91 -13.09 2.00
CA ALA A 102 8.65 -12.05 2.99
C ALA A 102 7.60 -12.46 4.06
N GLY A 103 7.02 -13.66 3.97
CA GLY A 103 6.08 -14.20 4.96
C GLY A 103 4.61 -13.90 4.69
N VAL A 104 4.27 -13.35 3.53
CA VAL A 104 2.89 -13.07 3.11
C VAL A 104 2.29 -14.29 2.40
N ARG A 105 1.08 -14.69 2.78
CA ARG A 105 0.32 -15.70 2.05
C ARG A 105 -0.17 -15.12 0.71
N PHE A 106 0.24 -15.72 -0.39
CA PHE A 106 -0.17 -15.33 -1.75
C PHE A 106 -0.57 -16.58 -2.54
N ASP A 107 -1.86 -16.79 -2.71
CA ASP A 107 -2.43 -18.00 -3.32
C ASP A 107 -3.22 -17.69 -4.60
N THR A 108 -3.30 -16.42 -5.05
CA THR A 108 -3.94 -16.06 -6.32
C THR A 108 -3.25 -16.81 -7.45
N ALA A 109 -4.05 -17.54 -8.23
CA ALA A 109 -3.51 -18.29 -9.37
C ALA A 109 -3.00 -17.32 -10.44
N PRO A 110 -1.80 -17.55 -11.01
CA PRO A 110 -1.29 -16.69 -12.06
C PRO A 110 -2.14 -16.84 -13.34
N ALA A 111 -2.34 -15.72 -14.05
CA ALA A 111 -3.05 -15.71 -15.32
C ALA A 111 -2.24 -16.44 -16.40
N THR A 112 -2.90 -17.29 -17.16
CA THR A 112 -2.27 -18.06 -18.28
C THR A 112 -2.31 -17.31 -19.61
N ASP A 113 -3.12 -16.26 -19.70
CA ASP A 113 -3.32 -15.39 -20.85
C ASP A 113 -3.42 -13.92 -20.43
N GLY A 114 -3.58 -13.00 -21.38
CA GLY A 114 -3.66 -11.56 -21.10
C GLY A 114 -2.29 -10.86 -21.05
N PRO A 115 -2.20 -9.66 -20.46
CA PRO A 115 -0.97 -8.87 -20.37
C PRO A 115 0.11 -9.55 -19.51
N GLU A 116 1.35 -9.14 -19.71
CA GLU A 116 2.49 -9.53 -18.87
C GLU A 116 2.34 -9.03 -17.45
N THR A 117 3.07 -9.63 -16.51
CA THR A 117 3.12 -9.16 -15.12
C THR A 117 3.53 -7.69 -15.07
N ALA A 118 2.90 -6.93 -14.20
CA ALA A 118 3.20 -5.52 -13.99
C ALA A 118 4.65 -5.32 -13.55
N VAL A 119 5.28 -4.27 -14.06
CA VAL A 119 6.67 -3.91 -13.73
C VAL A 119 6.80 -2.41 -13.53
N CYS A 120 7.56 -2.01 -12.53
CA CYS A 120 7.99 -0.64 -12.31
C CYS A 120 9.52 -0.58 -12.38
N MET A 121 10.06 0.04 -13.43
CA MET A 121 11.48 0.34 -13.51
C MET A 121 11.76 1.57 -12.66
N VAL A 122 12.50 1.38 -11.58
CA VAL A 122 12.93 2.42 -10.63
C VAL A 122 14.37 2.77 -10.95
N MET A 123 14.56 3.83 -11.72
CA MET A 123 15.88 4.31 -12.15
C MET A 123 16.42 5.34 -11.17
N VAL A 124 17.56 5.00 -10.54
CA VAL A 124 18.20 5.82 -9.50
C VAL A 124 19.42 6.53 -10.09
N THR A 125 19.40 7.86 -10.14
CA THR A 125 20.53 8.68 -10.61
C THR A 125 21.52 8.98 -9.48
N PRO A 126 22.79 9.42 -9.79
CA PRO A 126 23.82 9.66 -8.79
C PRO A 126 23.46 10.71 -7.73
N ASP A 127 22.53 11.61 -8.02
CA ASP A 127 21.98 12.60 -7.10
C ASP A 127 20.82 12.05 -6.24
N ALA A 128 20.63 10.73 -6.25
CA ALA A 128 19.60 9.99 -5.53
C ALA A 128 18.14 10.30 -5.96
N HIS A 129 17.94 10.95 -7.12
CA HIS A 129 16.60 11.05 -7.69
C HIS A 129 16.18 9.71 -8.30
N ARG A 130 14.89 9.40 -8.14
CA ARG A 130 14.29 8.20 -8.72
C ARG A 130 13.23 8.57 -9.74
N THR A 131 13.41 8.02 -10.91
CA THR A 131 12.44 8.13 -12.00
C THR A 131 11.80 6.77 -12.22
N MET A 132 10.49 6.73 -12.15
CA MET A 132 9.72 5.49 -12.24
C MET A 132 8.97 5.41 -13.56
N CYS A 133 9.14 4.29 -14.25
CA CYS A 133 8.37 3.95 -15.44
C CYS A 133 7.58 2.67 -15.14
N THR A 134 6.25 2.79 -15.05
CA THR A 134 5.38 1.71 -14.60
C THR A 134 4.48 1.21 -15.73
N HIS A 135 4.55 -0.10 -16.00
CA HIS A 135 3.59 -0.83 -16.79
C HIS A 135 2.69 -1.66 -15.87
N LEU A 136 1.41 -1.37 -15.86
CA LEU A 136 0.47 -2.02 -14.92
C LEU A 136 0.08 -3.44 -15.34
N GLY A 137 0.27 -3.83 -16.60
CA GLY A 137 0.15 -5.21 -17.07
C GLY A 137 -1.05 -5.98 -16.53
N ALA A 138 -0.80 -7.20 -16.04
CA ALA A 138 -1.83 -8.09 -15.54
C ALA A 138 -2.53 -7.56 -14.26
N SER A 139 -1.90 -6.64 -13.52
CA SER A 139 -2.47 -6.16 -12.25
C SER A 139 -3.82 -5.45 -12.42
N ILE A 140 -4.02 -4.75 -13.55
CA ILE A 140 -5.30 -4.06 -13.85
C ILE A 140 -6.42 -5.00 -14.29
N GLU A 141 -6.11 -6.28 -14.52
CA GLU A 141 -7.10 -7.30 -14.87
C GLU A 141 -7.59 -8.09 -13.64
N LEU A 142 -7.23 -7.67 -12.44
CA LEU A 142 -7.81 -8.21 -11.22
C LEU A 142 -9.34 -8.12 -11.30
N GLY A 143 -10.01 -9.24 -11.03
CA GLY A 143 -11.46 -9.33 -11.15
C GLY A 143 -12.11 -10.02 -9.95
N PRO A 144 -13.46 -10.06 -9.92
CA PRO A 144 -14.20 -10.69 -8.82
C PRO A 144 -13.85 -12.18 -8.60
N ASP A 145 -13.44 -12.89 -9.65
CA ASP A 145 -13.08 -14.31 -9.57
C ASP A 145 -11.73 -14.56 -8.89
N ASP A 146 -10.88 -13.54 -8.80
CA ASP A 146 -9.61 -13.60 -8.08
C ASP A 146 -9.81 -13.47 -6.56
N VAL A 147 -11.00 -13.05 -6.10
CA VAL A 147 -11.33 -12.88 -4.69
C VAL A 147 -11.75 -14.21 -4.08
N ASP A 148 -10.86 -14.79 -3.27
CA ASP A 148 -11.17 -15.97 -2.44
C ASP A 148 -12.07 -15.56 -1.27
N GLU A 149 -13.35 -15.93 -1.35
CA GLU A 149 -14.34 -15.62 -0.32
C GLU A 149 -13.97 -16.21 1.05
N ALA A 150 -13.42 -17.43 1.09
CA ALA A 150 -13.03 -18.06 2.34
C ALA A 150 -11.87 -17.31 3.00
N LEU A 151 -10.92 -16.81 2.22
CA LEU A 151 -9.82 -16.01 2.72
C LEU A 151 -10.29 -14.67 3.28
N VAL A 152 -11.24 -13.99 2.61
CA VAL A 152 -11.82 -12.74 3.13
C VAL A 152 -12.56 -12.99 4.44
N ARG A 153 -13.38 -14.06 4.54
CA ARG A 153 -14.09 -14.43 5.77
C ARG A 153 -13.14 -14.74 6.94
N ASP A 154 -11.98 -15.33 6.65
CA ASP A 154 -10.97 -15.74 7.62
C ASP A 154 -9.92 -14.64 7.91
N SER A 155 -10.20 -13.39 7.54
CA SER A 155 -9.33 -12.23 7.77
C SER A 155 -9.93 -11.30 8.82
N ALA A 156 -9.12 -10.70 9.71
CA ALA A 156 -9.59 -9.73 10.68
C ALA A 156 -9.80 -8.34 10.06
N VAL A 157 -8.90 -7.94 9.17
CA VAL A 157 -8.94 -6.66 8.43
C VAL A 157 -8.79 -6.95 6.95
N LEU A 158 -9.66 -6.35 6.13
CA LEU A 158 -9.53 -6.24 4.69
C LEU A 158 -8.91 -4.86 4.38
N TYR A 159 -7.69 -4.84 3.82
CA TYR A 159 -6.98 -3.62 3.43
C TYR A 159 -7.05 -3.43 1.91
N LEU A 160 -7.39 -2.23 1.46
CA LEU A 160 -7.62 -1.88 0.06
C LEU A 160 -6.77 -0.67 -0.33
N GLU A 161 -6.21 -0.68 -1.54
CA GLU A 161 -5.51 0.48 -2.10
C GLU A 161 -6.39 1.22 -3.12
N GLY A 162 -6.41 2.55 -3.07
CA GLY A 162 -7.19 3.40 -3.95
C GLY A 162 -6.84 3.28 -5.42
N TYR A 163 -5.60 2.91 -5.75
CA TYR A 163 -5.16 2.68 -7.13
C TYR A 163 -5.97 1.60 -7.87
N LEU A 164 -6.51 0.61 -7.15
CA LEU A 164 -7.37 -0.41 -7.75
C LEU A 164 -8.75 0.10 -8.18
N TRP A 165 -9.08 1.36 -7.87
CA TRP A 165 -10.39 1.90 -8.25
C TRP A 165 -10.49 2.30 -9.73
N ASP A 166 -9.37 2.48 -10.43
CA ASP A 166 -9.36 2.84 -11.85
C ASP A 166 -9.91 1.70 -12.76
N PRO A 167 -9.43 0.43 -12.70
CA PRO A 167 -9.94 -0.64 -13.54
C PRO A 167 -11.33 -1.13 -13.09
N PRO A 168 -12.32 -1.23 -14.01
CA PRO A 168 -13.68 -1.66 -13.62
C PRO A 168 -13.74 -3.03 -12.96
N GLY A 169 -12.97 -4.02 -13.45
CA GLY A 169 -12.91 -5.37 -12.87
C GLY A 169 -12.38 -5.37 -11.44
N ALA A 170 -11.32 -4.62 -11.19
CA ALA A 170 -10.74 -4.49 -9.85
C ALA A 170 -11.69 -3.78 -8.88
N ARG A 171 -12.42 -2.77 -9.36
CA ARG A 171 -13.48 -2.11 -8.57
C ARG A 171 -14.59 -3.09 -8.16
N GLU A 172 -15.01 -3.97 -9.06
CA GLU A 172 -16.00 -5.03 -8.76
C GLU A 172 -15.44 -6.05 -7.76
N ALA A 173 -14.15 -6.43 -7.90
CA ALA A 173 -13.45 -7.30 -6.95
C ALA A 173 -13.41 -6.69 -5.54
N MET A 174 -13.04 -5.40 -5.43
CA MET A 174 -13.04 -4.67 -4.16
C MET A 174 -14.44 -4.61 -3.54
N ARG A 175 -15.46 -4.24 -4.31
CA ARG A 175 -16.86 -4.21 -3.83
C ARG A 175 -17.35 -5.60 -3.37
N ARG A 176 -16.94 -6.67 -4.07
CA ARG A 176 -17.22 -8.05 -3.63
C ARG A 176 -16.53 -8.36 -2.31
N ALA A 177 -15.24 -8.08 -2.18
CA ALA A 177 -14.47 -8.32 -0.96
C ALA A 177 -15.04 -7.53 0.23
N ILE A 178 -15.38 -6.25 0.02
CA ILE A 178 -16.03 -5.40 1.03
C ILE A 178 -17.32 -6.03 1.54
N ARG A 179 -18.23 -6.44 0.65
CA ARG A 179 -19.49 -7.07 1.07
C ARG A 179 -19.26 -8.31 1.93
N ILE A 180 -18.33 -9.20 1.50
CA ILE A 180 -18.00 -10.41 2.27
C ILE A 180 -17.44 -10.05 3.65
N ALA A 181 -16.52 -9.08 3.72
CA ALA A 181 -15.93 -8.62 4.97
C ALA A 181 -16.98 -8.03 5.92
N LYS A 182 -17.87 -7.17 5.41
CA LYS A 182 -18.95 -6.57 6.21
C LYS A 182 -19.96 -7.61 6.69
N ASP A 183 -20.36 -8.58 5.86
CA ASP A 183 -21.27 -9.67 6.23
C ASP A 183 -20.70 -10.51 7.38
N GLU A 184 -19.38 -10.64 7.50
CA GLU A 184 -18.67 -11.34 8.57
C GLU A 184 -18.25 -10.43 9.74
N GLY A 185 -18.62 -9.13 9.70
CA GLY A 185 -18.24 -8.16 10.72
C GLY A 185 -16.72 -7.89 10.79
N ARG A 186 -16.01 -8.06 9.66
CA ARG A 186 -14.58 -7.75 9.53
C ARG A 186 -14.37 -6.25 9.30
N ALA A 187 -13.25 -5.73 9.77
CA ALA A 187 -12.91 -4.35 9.53
C ALA A 187 -12.45 -4.13 8.08
N VAL A 188 -12.86 -3.02 7.48
CA VAL A 188 -12.41 -2.58 6.15
C VAL A 188 -11.52 -1.37 6.32
N ALA A 189 -10.28 -1.48 5.84
CA ALA A 189 -9.30 -0.40 5.81
C ALA A 189 -9.04 0.02 4.36
N LEU A 190 -9.00 1.32 4.10
CA LEU A 190 -8.75 1.90 2.79
C LEU A 190 -7.60 2.90 2.86
N SER A 191 -6.63 2.79 1.95
CA SER A 191 -5.70 3.87 1.62
C SER A 191 -6.21 4.63 0.40
N LEU A 192 -6.26 5.95 0.47
CA LEU A 192 -6.65 6.78 -0.69
C LEU A 192 -5.57 6.78 -1.78
N SER A 193 -4.34 6.46 -1.43
CA SER A 193 -3.19 6.19 -2.29
C SER A 193 -2.61 7.39 -3.03
N ASP A 194 -3.44 8.22 -3.67
CA ASP A 194 -2.98 9.30 -4.53
C ASP A 194 -4.08 10.37 -4.74
N PRO A 195 -3.76 11.68 -4.65
CA PRO A 195 -4.75 12.74 -4.86
C PRO A 195 -5.42 12.71 -6.24
N PHE A 196 -4.71 12.27 -7.30
CA PHE A 196 -5.29 12.16 -8.64
C PHE A 196 -6.32 11.02 -8.74
N ALA A 197 -6.10 9.91 -8.02
CA ALA A 197 -7.09 8.84 -7.90
C ALA A 197 -8.35 9.35 -7.18
N VAL A 198 -8.14 10.10 -6.08
CA VAL A 198 -9.23 10.74 -5.33
C VAL A 198 -10.03 11.69 -6.21
N ASP A 199 -9.37 12.56 -6.97
CA ASP A 199 -10.05 13.54 -7.84
C ASP A 199 -10.89 12.87 -8.93
N ARG A 200 -10.38 11.76 -9.52
CA ARG A 200 -11.12 11.01 -10.55
C ARG A 200 -12.33 10.28 -10.00
N HIS A 201 -12.25 9.76 -8.77
CA HIS A 201 -13.24 8.86 -8.18
C HIS A 201 -13.84 9.38 -6.87
N ARG A 202 -13.83 10.72 -6.67
CA ARG A 202 -14.25 11.37 -5.41
C ARG A 202 -15.60 10.89 -4.90
N ALA A 203 -16.58 10.80 -5.77
CA ALA A 203 -17.94 10.38 -5.39
C ALA A 203 -17.96 8.91 -4.89
N ASP A 204 -17.20 8.04 -5.53
CA ASP A 204 -17.10 6.65 -5.12
C ASP A 204 -16.35 6.51 -3.80
N PHE A 205 -15.25 7.26 -3.59
CA PHE A 205 -14.52 7.22 -2.33
C PHE A 205 -15.29 7.81 -1.16
N LEU A 206 -16.07 8.87 -1.40
CA LEU A 206 -16.99 9.38 -0.39
C LEU A 206 -18.06 8.35 -0.02
N ASP A 207 -18.64 7.65 -1.01
CA ASP A 207 -19.60 6.56 -0.77
C ASP A 207 -18.99 5.42 0.04
N LEU A 208 -17.74 5.02 -0.26
CA LEU A 208 -17.03 3.99 0.51
C LEU A 208 -16.77 4.42 1.95
N VAL A 209 -16.31 5.65 2.15
CA VAL A 209 -16.02 6.20 3.48
C VAL A 209 -17.28 6.33 4.32
N ASP A 210 -18.39 6.71 3.71
CA ASP A 210 -19.67 6.88 4.40
C ASP A 210 -20.32 5.54 4.80
N ASN A 211 -20.11 4.47 4.01
CA ASN A 211 -20.89 3.24 4.16
C ASN A 211 -20.07 2.00 4.55
N ASP A 212 -18.78 1.94 4.19
CA ASP A 212 -18.04 0.68 4.19
C ASP A 212 -16.73 0.72 4.97
N VAL A 213 -16.02 1.85 4.99
CA VAL A 213 -14.67 1.95 5.54
C VAL A 213 -14.70 2.15 7.06
N ASP A 214 -13.96 1.31 7.77
CA ASP A 214 -13.75 1.44 9.21
C ASP A 214 -12.47 2.21 9.55
N ILE A 215 -11.41 2.02 8.74
CA ILE A 215 -10.09 2.64 8.95
C ILE A 215 -9.67 3.32 7.65
N LEU A 216 -9.50 4.63 7.66
CA LEU A 216 -9.05 5.40 6.51
C LEU A 216 -7.60 5.84 6.69
N PHE A 217 -6.75 5.53 5.70
CA PHE A 217 -5.40 6.06 5.55
C PHE A 217 -5.36 7.08 4.43
N ALA A 218 -4.80 8.24 4.72
CA ALA A 218 -4.61 9.30 3.74
C ALA A 218 -3.38 10.16 4.11
N ASN A 219 -2.83 10.89 3.16
CA ASN A 219 -2.05 12.07 3.48
C ASN A 219 -2.95 13.33 3.49
N GLU A 220 -2.39 14.49 3.90
CA GLU A 220 -3.18 15.72 4.00
C GLU A 220 -3.73 16.17 2.64
N HIS A 221 -3.01 15.94 1.54
CA HIS A 221 -3.47 16.29 0.19
C HIS A 221 -4.60 15.38 -0.31
N GLU A 222 -4.50 14.09 0.00
CA GLU A 222 -5.56 13.12 -0.33
C GLU A 222 -6.84 13.41 0.46
N LEU A 223 -6.71 13.68 1.77
CA LEU A 223 -7.86 13.95 2.62
C LEU A 223 -8.55 15.27 2.25
N THR A 224 -7.78 16.31 2.00
CA THR A 224 -8.32 17.61 1.55
C THR A 224 -8.93 17.53 0.15
N SER A 225 -8.31 16.76 -0.78
CA SER A 225 -8.89 16.47 -2.09
C SER A 225 -10.23 15.74 -1.97
N LEU A 226 -10.34 14.73 -1.09
CA LEU A 226 -11.57 13.97 -0.90
C LEU A 226 -12.76 14.87 -0.55
N TYR A 227 -12.54 15.84 0.35
CA TYR A 227 -13.58 16.76 0.79
C TYR A 227 -13.63 18.08 0.01
N GLY A 228 -12.79 18.26 -1.01
CA GLY A 228 -12.77 19.44 -1.86
C GLY A 228 -12.50 20.73 -1.07
N THR A 229 -11.56 20.70 -0.14
CA THR A 229 -11.21 21.82 0.73
C THR A 229 -9.69 21.94 0.87
N ASP A 230 -9.19 23.16 1.11
CA ASP A 230 -7.78 23.38 1.46
C ASP A 230 -7.56 23.40 3.00
N ASP A 231 -8.64 23.25 3.77
CA ASP A 231 -8.63 23.27 5.23
C ASP A 231 -8.66 21.83 5.77
N LEU A 232 -7.53 21.40 6.32
CA LEU A 232 -7.36 20.06 6.87
C LEU A 232 -8.26 19.81 8.10
N ASP A 233 -8.46 20.81 8.97
CA ASP A 233 -9.34 20.68 10.13
C ASP A 233 -10.79 20.46 9.70
N ARG A 234 -11.21 21.15 8.63
CA ARG A 234 -12.51 20.90 8.02
C ARG A 234 -12.62 19.48 7.47
N ALA A 235 -11.60 19.00 6.74
CA ALA A 235 -11.59 17.64 6.21
C ALA A 235 -11.67 16.59 7.35
N PHE A 236 -10.98 16.79 8.46
CA PHE A 236 -11.11 15.94 9.64
C PHE A 236 -12.52 15.96 10.25
N ASN A 237 -13.13 17.13 10.37
CA ASN A 237 -14.50 17.24 10.88
C ASN A 237 -15.53 16.51 10.02
N GLU A 238 -15.30 16.43 8.71
CA GLU A 238 -16.17 15.68 7.77
C GLU A 238 -15.97 14.17 7.90
N VAL A 239 -14.72 13.68 8.05
CA VAL A 239 -14.42 12.23 8.07
C VAL A 239 -14.67 11.58 9.43
N MET A 240 -14.42 12.31 10.53
CA MET A 240 -14.50 11.75 11.90
C MET A 240 -15.82 11.04 12.23
N PRO A 241 -17.01 11.54 11.86
CA PRO A 241 -18.26 10.85 12.18
C PRO A 241 -18.53 9.60 11.32
N LEU A 242 -17.76 9.39 10.25
CA LEU A 242 -18.04 8.38 9.22
C LEU A 242 -17.24 7.09 9.44
N VAL A 243 -16.02 7.20 9.96
CA VAL A 243 -15.11 6.06 10.14
C VAL A 243 -14.78 5.83 11.62
N LYS A 244 -14.37 4.61 11.98
CA LYS A 244 -13.89 4.35 13.34
C LYS A 244 -12.57 5.04 13.59
N VAL A 245 -11.69 5.06 12.57
CA VAL A 245 -10.38 5.71 12.65
C VAL A 245 -10.04 6.34 11.30
N ALA A 246 -9.55 7.59 11.33
CA ALA A 246 -8.84 8.20 10.22
C ALA A 246 -7.39 8.50 10.64
N ALA A 247 -6.44 7.99 9.88
CA ALA A 247 -5.01 8.18 10.08
C ALA A 247 -4.44 9.00 8.92
N CYS A 248 -4.12 10.27 9.17
CA CYS A 248 -3.62 11.21 8.18
C CYS A 248 -2.14 11.50 8.38
N THR A 249 -1.30 11.12 7.43
CA THR A 249 0.14 11.43 7.42
C THR A 249 0.38 12.85 6.91
N ARG A 250 1.41 13.52 7.48
CA ARG A 250 1.73 14.94 7.21
C ARG A 250 3.22 15.14 6.96
N GLY A 251 3.87 14.19 6.31
CA GLY A 251 5.29 14.23 6.00
C GLY A 251 6.16 14.47 7.24
N GLU A 252 6.98 15.51 7.21
CA GLU A 252 7.87 15.89 8.34
C GLU A 252 7.11 16.33 9.60
N HIS A 253 5.82 16.63 9.49
CA HIS A 253 4.95 16.99 10.62
C HIS A 253 4.32 15.76 11.31
N GLY A 254 4.71 14.54 10.88
CA GLY A 254 4.23 13.29 11.47
C GLY A 254 2.86 12.87 10.99
N ALA A 255 1.94 12.57 11.90
CA ALA A 255 0.58 12.15 11.56
C ALA A 255 -0.44 12.64 12.60
N VAL A 256 -1.70 12.70 12.18
CA VAL A 256 -2.85 12.90 13.05
C VAL A 256 -3.77 11.69 12.93
N ILE A 257 -4.09 11.09 14.07
CA ILE A 257 -5.03 9.98 14.19
C ILE A 257 -6.28 10.47 14.90
N VAL A 258 -7.43 10.29 14.29
CA VAL A 258 -8.72 10.58 14.93
C VAL A 258 -9.53 9.30 15.03
N GLY A 259 -10.10 9.03 16.20
CA GLY A 259 -10.93 7.84 16.45
C GLY A 259 -11.31 7.75 17.92
N ASP A 260 -12.36 6.98 18.22
CA ASP A 260 -12.87 6.79 19.59
C ASP A 260 -13.19 8.09 20.34
N GLY A 261 -13.47 9.19 19.61
CA GLY A 261 -13.71 10.52 20.14
C GLY A 261 -12.44 11.28 20.58
N GLU A 262 -11.27 10.76 20.27
CA GLU A 262 -9.96 11.34 20.59
C GLU A 262 -9.20 11.75 19.33
N THR A 263 -8.27 12.70 19.51
CA THR A 263 -7.31 13.11 18.48
C THR A 263 -5.89 12.92 19.02
N HIS A 264 -5.09 12.13 18.33
CA HIS A 264 -3.70 11.87 18.66
C HIS A 264 -2.78 12.51 17.62
N VAL A 265 -1.94 13.43 18.06
CA VAL A 265 -0.86 14.00 17.22
C VAL A 265 0.38 13.15 17.42
N ILE A 266 0.83 12.50 16.35
CA ILE A 266 2.00 11.63 16.34
C ILE A 266 3.15 12.41 15.70
N PRO A 267 4.22 12.70 16.43
CA PRO A 267 5.38 13.37 15.83
C PRO A 267 6.06 12.47 14.80
N ALA A 268 6.67 13.09 13.78
CA ALA A 268 7.53 12.35 12.87
C ALA A 268 8.69 11.71 13.64
N GLU A 269 8.98 10.46 13.34
CA GLU A 269 10.14 9.78 13.90
C GLU A 269 11.39 10.20 13.11
N PRO A 270 12.52 10.53 13.78
CA PRO A 270 13.74 10.90 13.09
C PRO A 270 14.26 9.75 12.18
N ALA A 271 14.35 10.00 10.89
CA ALA A 271 14.87 9.05 9.89
C ALA A 271 16.39 9.18 9.67
N GLY A 272 17.07 10.11 10.35
CA GLY A 272 18.44 10.46 10.03
C GLY A 272 18.52 11.22 8.69
N GLN A 273 19.05 10.60 7.65
CA GLN A 273 18.98 11.14 6.30
C GLN A 273 17.76 10.57 5.58
N VAL A 274 16.92 11.43 5.02
CA VAL A 274 15.87 11.01 4.09
C VAL A 274 16.50 10.73 2.73
N VAL A 275 16.43 9.48 2.29
CA VAL A 275 16.98 9.00 1.02
C VAL A 275 15.86 8.86 -0.01
N ASP A 276 14.71 8.32 0.43
CA ASP A 276 13.63 7.93 -0.45
C ASP A 276 12.29 7.92 0.28
N THR A 277 11.30 8.69 -0.19
CA THR A 277 9.99 8.76 0.46
C THR A 277 8.97 7.73 -0.03
N THR A 278 9.35 6.88 -1.00
CA THR A 278 8.45 5.82 -1.50
C THR A 278 8.20 4.79 -0.42
N GLY A 279 6.96 4.35 -0.35
CA GLY A 279 6.52 3.41 0.66
C GLY A 279 6.32 4.00 2.06
N ALA A 280 6.59 5.31 2.29
CA ALA A 280 6.35 5.92 3.60
C ALA A 280 4.91 5.74 4.09
N GLY A 281 3.92 5.97 3.21
CA GLY A 281 2.51 5.74 3.50
C GLY A 281 2.18 4.26 3.70
N ASP A 282 2.77 3.38 2.88
CA ASP A 282 2.58 1.93 2.95
C ASP A 282 3.09 1.38 4.28
N LEU A 283 4.30 1.80 4.69
CA LEU A 283 4.90 1.35 5.95
C LEU A 283 4.26 2.02 7.17
N PHE A 284 3.75 3.25 7.03
CA PHE A 284 2.92 3.83 8.07
C PHE A 284 1.66 2.99 8.30
N ALA A 285 0.95 2.62 7.24
CA ALA A 285 -0.22 1.74 7.32
C ALA A 285 0.15 0.36 7.88
N ALA A 286 1.28 -0.22 7.47
CA ALA A 286 1.79 -1.49 7.99
C ALA A 286 1.99 -1.46 9.51
N GLY A 287 2.70 -0.46 10.02
CA GLY A 287 2.94 -0.28 11.45
C GLY A 287 1.66 -0.03 12.23
N PHE A 288 0.78 0.82 11.69
CA PHE A 288 -0.53 1.09 12.29
C PHE A 288 -1.39 -0.18 12.39
N LEU A 289 -1.55 -0.91 11.30
CA LEU A 289 -2.34 -2.15 11.25
C LEU A 289 -1.75 -3.23 12.13
N ALA A 290 -0.42 -3.30 12.26
CA ALA A 290 0.23 -4.21 13.20
C ALA A 290 -0.15 -3.88 14.66
N GLY A 291 -0.16 -2.62 15.05
CA GLY A 291 -0.63 -2.20 16.37
C GLY A 291 -2.12 -2.49 16.56
N TRP A 292 -2.93 -2.13 15.57
CA TRP A 292 -4.39 -2.34 15.59
C TRP A 292 -4.77 -3.82 15.80
N THR A 293 -4.17 -4.73 15.02
CA THR A 293 -4.46 -6.17 15.12
C THR A 293 -3.92 -6.81 16.42
N GLN A 294 -2.97 -6.15 17.07
CA GLN A 294 -2.46 -6.53 18.40
C GLN A 294 -3.26 -5.91 19.55
N GLY A 295 -4.31 -5.12 19.27
CA GLY A 295 -5.14 -4.47 20.28
C GLY A 295 -4.46 -3.30 21.00
N ARG A 296 -3.48 -2.64 20.37
CA ARG A 296 -2.84 -1.43 20.90
C ARG A 296 -3.80 -0.24 20.84
N ASN A 297 -3.58 0.76 21.69
CA ASN A 297 -4.28 2.03 21.59
C ASN A 297 -3.88 2.80 20.31
N LEU A 298 -4.70 3.78 19.89
CA LEU A 298 -4.51 4.50 18.63
C LEU A 298 -3.20 5.31 18.61
N HIS A 299 -2.77 5.86 19.73
CA HIS A 299 -1.49 6.56 19.83
C HIS A 299 -0.32 5.62 19.52
N ASP A 300 -0.30 4.42 20.12
CA ASP A 300 0.76 3.44 19.88
C ASP A 300 0.71 2.89 18.45
N CYS A 301 -0.49 2.66 17.87
CA CYS A 301 -0.63 2.31 16.47
C CYS A 301 0.01 3.37 15.56
N GLY A 302 -0.29 4.65 15.79
CA GLY A 302 0.32 5.75 15.05
C GLY A 302 1.84 5.83 15.23
N ARG A 303 2.34 5.62 16.45
CA ARG A 303 3.78 5.58 16.74
C ARG A 303 4.48 4.42 16.00
N MET A 304 3.88 3.22 15.98
CA MET A 304 4.41 2.09 15.22
C MET A 304 4.46 2.40 13.71
N GLY A 305 3.41 3.07 13.19
CA GLY A 305 3.39 3.57 11.82
C GLY A 305 4.50 4.58 11.53
N ALA A 306 4.69 5.57 12.40
CA ALA A 306 5.74 6.59 12.25
C ALA A 306 7.15 5.98 12.26
N VAL A 307 7.41 5.00 13.13
CA VAL A 307 8.71 4.30 13.19
C VAL A 307 8.96 3.50 11.90
N ALA A 308 7.95 2.80 11.40
CA ALA A 308 8.07 2.01 10.17
C ALA A 308 8.26 2.92 8.94
N ALA A 309 7.56 4.03 8.87
CA ALA A 309 7.75 5.03 7.82
C ALA A 309 9.14 5.67 7.85
N ALA A 310 9.66 5.98 9.04
CA ALA A 310 11.00 6.57 9.20
C ALA A 310 12.10 5.58 8.78
N GLU A 311 11.92 4.30 9.01
CA GLU A 311 12.87 3.27 8.58
C GLU A 311 12.94 3.22 7.04
N VAL A 312 11.80 3.06 6.37
CA VAL A 312 11.77 2.88 4.91
C VAL A 312 12.28 4.11 4.16
N ILE A 313 12.09 5.32 4.66
CA ILE A 313 12.60 6.53 3.99
C ILE A 313 14.10 6.77 4.20
N SER A 314 14.78 5.95 5.00
CA SER A 314 16.22 6.07 5.26
C SER A 314 17.10 5.38 4.22
N HIS A 315 16.52 4.64 3.30
CA HIS A 315 17.20 3.89 2.23
C HIS A 315 16.39 3.90 0.93
N LEU A 316 16.89 3.25 -0.12
CA LEU A 316 16.21 3.16 -1.41
C LEU A 316 15.18 2.02 -1.42
N GLY A 317 14.04 2.28 -2.07
CA GLY A 317 12.98 1.30 -2.24
C GLY A 317 11.93 1.31 -1.13
N ALA A 318 10.81 0.65 -1.38
CA ALA A 318 9.63 0.66 -0.50
C ALA A 318 9.58 -0.53 0.47
N ARG A 319 10.67 -1.31 0.58
CA ARG A 319 10.78 -2.46 1.46
C ARG A 319 11.72 -2.17 2.63
N PRO A 320 11.34 -2.48 3.88
CA PRO A 320 12.25 -2.30 5.01
C PRO A 320 13.50 -3.18 4.87
N GLU A 321 14.67 -2.61 5.18
CA GLU A 321 15.96 -3.34 5.18
C GLU A 321 16.37 -3.81 6.58
N ALA A 322 15.99 -3.06 7.62
CA ALA A 322 16.34 -3.35 8.99
C ALA A 322 15.42 -4.40 9.63
N GLY A 323 15.80 -4.92 10.78
CA GLY A 323 14.93 -5.74 11.63
C GLY A 323 13.77 -4.89 12.20
N LEU A 324 12.79 -4.55 11.36
CA LEU A 324 11.71 -3.60 11.64
C LEU A 324 11.01 -3.89 12.98
N ARG A 325 10.74 -5.16 13.28
CA ARG A 325 10.13 -5.58 14.55
C ARG A 325 10.96 -5.18 15.77
N ALA A 326 12.27 -5.37 15.71
CA ALA A 326 13.16 -5.01 16.81
C ALA A 326 13.20 -3.48 16.99
N LEU A 327 13.24 -2.74 15.89
CA LEU A 327 13.22 -1.27 15.88
C LEU A 327 11.92 -0.73 16.50
N VAL A 328 10.77 -1.22 16.03
CA VAL A 328 9.45 -0.80 16.55
C VAL A 328 9.31 -1.17 18.02
N THR A 329 9.70 -2.39 18.43
CA THR A 329 9.61 -2.82 19.84
C THR A 329 10.49 -1.95 20.76
N ALA A 330 11.66 -1.51 20.30
CA ALA A 330 12.54 -0.66 21.08
C ALA A 330 11.96 0.75 21.31
N LYS A 331 11.21 1.29 20.32
CA LYS A 331 10.66 2.65 20.36
C LYS A 331 9.22 2.72 20.87
N VAL A 332 8.46 1.66 20.71
CA VAL A 332 7.06 1.52 21.14
C VAL A 332 6.93 0.19 21.89
N PRO A 333 7.36 0.13 23.15
CA PRO A 333 7.26 -1.08 23.96
C PRO A 333 5.80 -1.50 24.20
N ALA A 334 5.59 -2.80 24.57
CA ALA A 334 4.27 -3.39 24.77
C ALA A 334 3.56 -2.84 26.00
#